data_c491541baa73761042cf15a4f9454fc7
#
_entry.id   c491541baa73761042cf15a4f9454fc7
#
_cell.length_a   1.000
_cell.length_b   1.000
_cell.length_c   1.000
_cell.angle_alpha   90.00
_cell.angle_beta   90.00
_cell.angle_gamma   90.00
#
_symmetry.space_group_name_H-M   'P 1'
#
loop_
_entity.id
_entity.type
_entity.pdbx_description
1 polymer ?
#
loop_
_entity_poly.entity_id
_entity_poly.type
_entity_poly.pdbx_seq_one_letter_code
_entity_poly.pdbx_strand_id
1 'polypeptide(L)'
;YLKELNIKSVAERVLNFDKIMFIGRQGDYITAKESALKLKEISYINCIACPSGELKHGTLALVDEKTLVILISTQKSLKAKNDLTKKEIEARGGTCLIASTEEDADIKFPSLSRDLMPIISILPFQALACEVSILKGYNPDKPRNLSKSVTVE
;
A
#
# COMPACT_ATOMS: atom_id res chain seq x y z
N TYR A 1 -7.69 10.73 12.97
CA TYR A 1 -8.05 10.43 11.58
C TYR A 1 -8.10 8.93 11.32
N LEU A 2 -7.24 8.09 11.93
CA LEU A 2 -7.28 6.63 11.74
C LEU A 2 -8.65 6.02 12.11
N LYS A 3 -9.32 6.54 13.13
CA LYS A 3 -10.65 6.07 13.56
C LYS A 3 -11.76 6.37 12.52
N GLU A 4 -11.51 7.32 11.64
CA GLU A 4 -12.44 7.73 10.57
C GLU A 4 -12.27 6.90 9.30
N LEU A 5 -11.13 6.20 9.19
CA LEU A 5 -10.85 5.34 8.05
C LEU A 5 -11.51 3.96 8.22
N ASN A 6 -12.26 3.52 7.22
CA ASN A 6 -12.81 2.17 7.19
C ASN A 6 -11.73 1.15 6.74
N ILE A 7 -10.69 1.00 7.56
CA ILE A 7 -9.54 0.10 7.26
C ILE A 7 -10.01 -1.34 7.08
N LYS A 8 -11.02 -1.78 7.81
CA LYS A 8 -11.57 -3.14 7.69
C LYS A 8 -12.11 -3.39 6.29
N SER A 9 -12.87 -2.47 5.71
CA SER A 9 -13.36 -2.61 4.34
C SER A 9 -12.22 -2.67 3.32
N VAL A 10 -11.16 -1.89 3.52
CA VAL A 10 -9.96 -1.96 2.66
C VAL A 10 -9.26 -3.32 2.81
N ALA A 11 -9.17 -3.85 4.04
CA ALA A 11 -8.56 -5.14 4.31
C ALA A 11 -9.35 -6.29 3.66
N GLU A 12 -10.68 -6.27 3.73
CA GLU A 12 -11.55 -7.22 3.05
C GLU A 12 -11.36 -7.17 1.52
N ARG A 13 -11.19 -5.97 0.94
CA ARG A 13 -10.87 -5.82 -0.49
C ARG A 13 -9.51 -6.43 -0.84
N VAL A 14 -8.48 -6.19 -0.01
CA VAL A 14 -7.12 -6.76 -0.20
C VAL A 14 -7.16 -8.28 -0.31
N LEU A 15 -7.98 -8.94 0.50
CA LEU A 15 -8.10 -10.40 0.52
C LEU A 15 -8.72 -11.02 -0.74
N ASN A 16 -9.34 -10.22 -1.61
CA ASN A 16 -9.91 -10.69 -2.87
C ASN A 16 -8.89 -10.77 -4.01
N PHE A 17 -7.62 -10.41 -3.77
CA PHE A 17 -6.60 -10.35 -4.80
C PHE A 17 -5.41 -11.27 -4.49
N ASP A 18 -4.86 -11.87 -5.53
CA ASP A 18 -3.69 -12.74 -5.42
C ASP A 18 -2.37 -11.98 -5.38
N LYS A 19 -2.36 -10.79 -6.02
CA LYS A 19 -1.17 -9.94 -6.17
C LYS A 19 -1.44 -8.56 -5.60
N ILE A 20 -0.61 -8.13 -4.67
CA ILE A 20 -0.70 -6.81 -4.07
C ILE A 20 0.57 -6.01 -4.39
N MET A 21 0.38 -4.81 -4.92
CA MET A 21 1.49 -3.90 -5.23
C MET A 21 1.26 -2.56 -4.53
N PHE A 22 2.28 -2.08 -3.85
CA PHE A 22 2.33 -0.71 -3.34
C PHE A 22 3.20 0.13 -4.27
N ILE A 23 2.70 1.24 -4.75
CA ILE A 23 3.46 2.11 -5.63
C ILE A 23 3.39 3.56 -5.19
N GLY A 24 4.44 4.31 -5.50
CA GLY A 24 4.53 5.73 -5.18
C GLY A 24 5.66 6.41 -5.93
N ARG A 25 5.69 7.72 -5.90
CA ARG A 25 6.77 8.53 -6.49
C ARG A 25 7.53 9.26 -5.40
N GLN A 26 8.84 9.38 -5.54
CA GLN A 26 9.70 10.11 -4.59
C GLN A 26 9.48 9.62 -3.14
N GLY A 27 9.11 10.52 -2.21
CA GLY A 27 8.84 10.19 -0.81
C GLY A 27 7.72 9.16 -0.62
N ASP A 28 6.70 9.17 -1.47
CA ASP A 28 5.58 8.21 -1.43
C ASP A 28 6.05 6.78 -1.71
N TYR A 29 7.14 6.59 -2.47
CA TYR A 29 7.73 5.27 -2.68
C TYR A 29 8.37 4.70 -1.40
N ILE A 30 8.91 5.56 -0.52
CA ILE A 30 9.43 5.12 0.77
C ILE A 30 8.30 4.55 1.63
N THR A 31 7.17 5.26 1.68
CA THR A 31 5.95 4.77 2.33
C THR A 31 5.46 3.46 1.70
N ALA A 32 5.48 3.35 0.36
CA ALA A 32 5.09 2.13 -0.34
C ALA A 32 5.96 0.92 0.03
N LYS A 33 7.28 1.11 0.15
CA LYS A 33 8.20 0.04 0.58
C LYS A 33 7.89 -0.45 1.99
N GLU A 34 7.72 0.47 2.92
CA GLU A 34 7.41 0.14 4.31
C GLU A 34 6.02 -0.52 4.43
N SER A 35 5.03 -0.04 3.68
CA SER A 35 3.69 -0.63 3.64
C SER A 35 3.70 -2.08 3.15
N ALA A 36 4.43 -2.35 2.07
CA ALA A 36 4.60 -3.69 1.55
C ALA A 36 5.33 -4.59 2.56
N LEU A 37 6.34 -4.06 3.24
CA LEU A 37 7.06 -4.79 4.28
C LEU A 37 6.13 -5.17 5.43
N LYS A 38 5.38 -4.23 6.00
CA LYS A 38 4.45 -4.49 7.10
C LYS A 38 3.38 -5.52 6.73
N LEU A 39 2.78 -5.39 5.55
CA LEU A 39 1.80 -6.37 5.08
C LEU A 39 2.41 -7.77 4.95
N LYS A 40 3.60 -7.87 4.38
CA LYS A 40 4.33 -9.14 4.22
C LYS A 40 4.67 -9.80 5.56
N GLU A 41 5.18 -9.03 6.52
CA GLU A 41 5.68 -9.55 7.80
C GLU A 41 4.61 -10.25 8.63
N ILE A 42 3.39 -9.71 8.68
CA ILE A 42 2.35 -10.19 9.61
C ILE A 42 1.17 -10.88 8.93
N SER A 43 0.94 -10.65 7.62
CA SER A 43 -0.15 -11.31 6.87
C SER A 43 0.33 -12.42 5.94
N TYR A 44 1.65 -12.48 5.69
CA TYR A 44 2.32 -13.44 4.80
C TYR A 44 1.85 -13.37 3.34
N ILE A 45 1.26 -12.23 2.95
CA ILE A 45 0.94 -11.94 1.56
C ILE A 45 2.23 -11.58 0.83
N ASN A 46 2.50 -12.25 -0.29
CA ASN A 46 3.63 -11.88 -1.14
C ASN A 46 3.28 -10.61 -1.94
N CYS A 47 3.59 -9.47 -1.36
CA CYS A 47 3.37 -8.16 -1.98
C CYS A 47 4.70 -7.48 -2.32
N ILE A 48 4.67 -6.59 -3.29
CA ILE A 48 5.85 -5.85 -3.76
C ILE A 48 5.64 -4.35 -3.63
N ALA A 49 6.76 -3.61 -3.59
CA ALA A 49 6.75 -2.16 -3.76
C ALA A 49 7.55 -1.80 -5.00
N CYS A 50 7.02 -0.88 -5.82
CA CYS A 50 7.66 -0.41 -7.04
C CYS A 50 7.55 1.12 -7.14
N PRO A 51 8.60 1.84 -7.58
CA PRO A 51 8.46 3.24 -7.94
C PRO A 51 7.47 3.37 -9.10
N SER A 52 6.45 4.22 -8.98
CA SER A 52 5.42 4.34 -10.04
C SER A 52 6.01 4.77 -11.39
N GLY A 53 7.17 5.46 -11.38
CA GLY A 53 7.88 5.83 -12.59
C GLY A 53 8.49 4.65 -13.32
N GLU A 54 8.85 3.59 -12.59
CA GLU A 54 9.52 2.40 -13.11
C GLU A 54 8.52 1.26 -13.45
N LEU A 55 7.22 1.47 -13.22
CA LEU A 55 6.22 0.44 -13.43
C LEU A 55 6.25 -0.13 -14.85
N LYS A 56 6.50 0.73 -15.85
CA LYS A 56 6.54 0.36 -17.28
C LYS A 56 7.75 -0.50 -17.67
N HIS A 57 8.78 -0.54 -16.84
CA HIS A 57 10.03 -1.25 -17.13
C HIS A 57 10.03 -2.71 -16.67
N GLY A 58 8.84 -3.34 -16.64
CA GLY A 58 8.68 -4.76 -16.33
C GLY A 58 7.50 -5.07 -15.43
N THR A 59 7.37 -4.37 -14.31
CA THR A 59 6.36 -4.66 -13.28
C THR A 59 4.91 -4.57 -13.83
N LEU A 60 4.66 -3.68 -14.78
CA LEU A 60 3.35 -3.51 -15.41
C LEU A 60 2.88 -4.78 -16.16
N ALA A 61 3.80 -5.62 -16.59
CA ALA A 61 3.48 -6.92 -17.23
C ALA A 61 2.85 -7.94 -16.25
N LEU A 62 2.96 -7.71 -14.93
CA LEU A 62 2.37 -8.57 -13.91
C LEU A 62 0.91 -8.19 -13.58
N VAL A 63 0.43 -7.06 -14.09
CA VAL A 63 -0.91 -6.52 -13.79
C VAL A 63 -1.96 -7.26 -14.61
N ASP A 64 -2.95 -7.78 -13.92
CA ASP A 64 -4.14 -8.44 -14.45
C ASP A 64 -5.34 -8.21 -13.50
N GLU A 65 -6.47 -8.86 -13.76
CA GLU A 65 -7.69 -8.76 -12.95
C GLU A 65 -7.55 -9.26 -11.51
N LYS A 66 -6.49 -10.03 -11.20
CA LYS A 66 -6.17 -10.51 -9.86
C LYS A 66 -5.17 -9.63 -9.13
N THR A 67 -4.85 -8.48 -9.69
CA THR A 67 -3.86 -7.55 -9.15
C THR A 67 -4.55 -6.34 -8.50
N LEU A 68 -4.23 -6.11 -7.24
CA LEU A 68 -4.54 -4.87 -6.53
C LEU A 68 -3.29 -4.00 -6.44
N VAL A 69 -3.39 -2.79 -6.92
CA VAL A 69 -2.35 -1.77 -6.77
C VAL A 69 -2.83 -0.70 -5.80
N ILE A 70 -2.05 -0.42 -4.76
CA ILE A 70 -2.27 0.70 -3.85
C ILE A 70 -1.29 1.80 -4.23
N LEU A 71 -1.81 2.85 -4.85
CA LEU A 71 -1.05 4.01 -5.32
C LEU A 71 -1.06 5.11 -4.26
N ILE A 72 0.11 5.36 -3.67
CA ILE A 72 0.30 6.44 -2.70
C ILE A 72 0.61 7.73 -3.45
N SER A 73 -0.18 8.77 -3.22
CA SER A 73 -0.17 10.03 -3.96
C SER A 73 -0.40 11.24 -3.03
N THR A 74 0.62 11.60 -2.25
CA THR A 74 0.52 12.71 -1.28
C THR A 74 0.98 14.05 -1.87
N GLN A 75 1.69 14.03 -3.01
CA GLN A 75 2.30 15.21 -3.63
C GLN A 75 1.43 15.72 -4.76
N LYS A 76 0.74 16.86 -4.56
CA LYS A 76 -0.16 17.50 -5.55
C LYS A 76 0.49 17.73 -6.91
N SER A 77 1.78 18.10 -6.93
CA SER A 77 2.54 18.31 -8.16
C SER A 77 2.71 17.06 -9.04
N LEU A 78 2.53 15.87 -8.45
CA LEU A 78 2.64 14.59 -9.15
C LEU A 78 1.29 13.95 -9.47
N LYS A 79 0.16 14.59 -9.07
CA LYS A 79 -1.18 14.05 -9.25
C LYS A 79 -1.46 13.61 -10.69
N ALA A 80 -1.23 14.51 -11.67
CA ALA A 80 -1.48 14.18 -13.07
C ALA A 80 -0.71 12.95 -13.56
N LYS A 81 0.54 12.77 -13.10
CA LYS A 81 1.35 11.57 -13.43
C LYS A 81 0.80 10.31 -12.75
N ASN A 82 0.28 10.44 -11.54
CA ASN A 82 -0.32 9.34 -10.79
C ASN A 82 -1.68 8.93 -11.39
N ASP A 83 -2.49 9.91 -11.84
CA ASP A 83 -3.75 9.65 -12.54
C ASP A 83 -3.53 8.88 -13.86
N LEU A 84 -2.46 9.20 -14.60
CA LEU A 84 -2.07 8.43 -15.79
C LEU A 84 -1.64 7.00 -15.42
N THR A 85 -0.87 6.84 -14.35
CA THR A 85 -0.45 5.52 -13.86
C THR A 85 -1.66 4.67 -13.46
N LYS A 86 -2.66 5.26 -12.78
CA LYS A 86 -3.93 4.58 -12.45
C LYS A 86 -4.61 4.06 -13.71
N LYS A 87 -4.80 4.92 -14.72
CA LYS A 87 -5.43 4.54 -16.00
C LYS A 87 -4.68 3.39 -16.70
N GLU A 88 -3.36 3.38 -16.63
CA GLU A 88 -2.53 2.33 -17.23
C GLU A 88 -2.70 0.97 -16.54
N ILE A 89 -2.89 0.95 -15.22
CA ILE A 89 -3.19 -0.22 -14.42
C ILE A 89 -4.58 -0.75 -14.76
N GLU A 90 -5.59 0.13 -14.72
CA GLU A 90 -6.99 -0.21 -14.98
C GLU A 90 -7.21 -0.71 -16.41
N ALA A 91 -6.50 -0.14 -17.39
CA ALA A 91 -6.53 -0.60 -18.78
C ALA A 91 -6.03 -2.04 -18.98
N ARG A 92 -5.35 -2.61 -17.97
CA ARG A 92 -4.87 -4.01 -17.97
C ARG A 92 -5.70 -4.93 -17.06
N GLY A 93 -6.84 -4.44 -16.60
CA GLY A 93 -7.74 -5.19 -15.72
C GLY A 93 -7.37 -5.09 -14.23
N GLY A 94 -6.26 -4.46 -13.86
CA GLY A 94 -5.87 -4.29 -12.45
C GLY A 94 -6.79 -3.34 -11.71
N THR A 95 -6.99 -3.59 -10.43
CA THR A 95 -7.70 -2.66 -9.53
C THR A 95 -6.70 -1.70 -8.90
N CYS A 96 -6.99 -0.39 -8.93
CA CYS A 96 -6.13 0.62 -8.31
C CYS A 96 -6.85 1.39 -7.22
N LEU A 97 -6.38 1.25 -5.97
CA LEU A 97 -6.80 2.08 -4.83
C LEU A 97 -5.86 3.28 -4.71
N ILE A 98 -6.45 4.45 -4.51
CA ILE A 98 -5.70 5.68 -4.28
C ILE A 98 -5.62 5.99 -2.79
N ALA A 99 -4.40 6.16 -2.30
CA ALA A 99 -4.13 6.67 -0.96
C ALA A 99 -3.55 8.10 -1.09
N SER A 100 -4.33 9.09 -0.73
CA SER A 100 -3.97 10.50 -0.94
C SER A 100 -4.58 11.45 0.08
N THR A 101 -4.32 12.74 -0.08
CA THR A 101 -4.94 13.83 0.70
C THR A 101 -6.22 14.37 0.07
N GLU A 102 -6.65 13.82 -1.08
CA GLU A 102 -7.85 14.26 -1.79
C GLU A 102 -9.11 13.65 -1.16
N GLU A 103 -10.26 14.33 -1.36
CA GLU A 103 -11.53 13.90 -0.75
C GLU A 103 -12.05 12.56 -1.29
N ASP A 104 -11.76 12.26 -2.53
CA ASP A 104 -12.20 11.06 -3.25
C ASP A 104 -11.22 9.87 -3.13
N ALA A 105 -10.21 9.98 -2.24
CA ALA A 105 -9.25 8.91 -2.01
C ALA A 105 -9.91 7.70 -1.32
N ASP A 106 -9.54 6.48 -1.75
CA ASP A 106 -9.92 5.23 -1.07
C ASP A 106 -9.33 5.14 0.35
N ILE A 107 -8.13 5.69 0.54
CA ILE A 107 -7.47 5.86 1.85
C ILE A 107 -7.06 7.32 1.97
N LYS A 108 -7.80 8.08 2.75
CA LYS A 108 -7.57 9.51 2.89
C LYS A 108 -6.56 9.84 3.99
N PHE A 109 -5.59 10.66 3.66
CA PHE A 109 -4.63 11.22 4.62
C PHE A 109 -5.01 12.66 4.99
N PRO A 110 -4.70 13.12 6.21
CA PRO A 110 -4.70 14.54 6.52
C PRO A 110 -3.60 15.25 5.71
N SER A 111 -3.86 16.48 5.29
CA SER A 111 -2.86 17.28 4.57
C SER A 111 -1.87 17.89 5.58
N LEU A 112 -0.61 17.55 5.43
CA LEU A 112 0.50 18.05 6.27
C LEU A 112 1.64 18.58 5.39
N SER A 113 2.67 19.12 6.03
CA SER A 113 3.90 19.49 5.35
C SER A 113 4.56 18.26 4.72
N ARG A 114 5.27 18.46 3.62
CA ARG A 114 5.94 17.38 2.87
C ARG A 114 6.81 16.48 3.75
N ASP A 115 7.50 17.07 4.72
CA ASP A 115 8.46 16.35 5.57
C ASP A 115 7.77 15.47 6.62
N LEU A 116 6.53 15.80 7.00
CA LEU A 116 5.74 15.02 7.95
C LEU A 116 4.84 13.97 7.28
N MET A 117 4.60 14.09 5.97
CA MET A 117 3.73 13.17 5.24
C MET A 117 4.15 11.70 5.35
N PRO A 118 5.44 11.31 5.26
CA PRO A 118 5.81 9.90 5.40
C PRO A 118 5.45 9.28 6.75
N ILE A 119 5.53 10.08 7.84
CA ILE A 119 5.17 9.63 9.19
C ILE A 119 3.67 9.34 9.31
N ILE A 120 2.86 10.19 8.72
CA ILE A 120 1.39 10.06 8.81
C ILE A 120 0.86 9.04 7.79
N SER A 121 1.42 9.01 6.58
CA SER A 121 0.92 8.15 5.51
C SER A 121 1.20 6.66 5.74
N ILE A 122 2.16 6.30 6.59
CA ILE A 122 2.41 4.89 6.93
C ILE A 122 1.38 4.30 7.90
N LEU A 123 0.77 5.11 8.77
CA LEU A 123 -0.11 4.62 9.84
C LEU A 123 -1.33 3.83 9.34
N PRO A 124 -2.06 4.24 8.29
CA PRO A 124 -3.16 3.44 7.75
C PRO A 124 -2.71 2.08 7.21
N PHE A 125 -1.50 1.99 6.68
CA PHE A 125 -0.98 0.73 6.14
C PHE A 125 -0.49 -0.22 7.23
N GLN A 126 0.00 0.31 8.36
CA GLN A 126 0.25 -0.49 9.55
C GLN A 126 -1.07 -1.07 10.09
N ALA A 127 -2.11 -0.23 10.20
CA ALA A 127 -3.44 -0.68 10.60
C ALA A 127 -4.02 -1.69 9.60
N LEU A 128 -3.86 -1.46 8.30
CA LEU A 128 -4.27 -2.38 7.24
C LEU A 128 -3.58 -3.74 7.36
N ALA A 129 -2.27 -3.76 7.58
CA ALA A 129 -1.52 -5.00 7.75
C ALA A 129 -2.02 -5.79 8.97
N CYS A 130 -2.28 -5.11 10.11
CA CYS A 130 -2.87 -5.73 11.29
C CYS A 130 -4.25 -6.32 11.00
N GLU A 131 -5.14 -5.56 10.36
CA GLU A 131 -6.50 -6.01 10.07
C GLU A 131 -6.50 -7.19 9.11
N VAL A 132 -5.71 -7.15 8.04
CA VAL A 132 -5.52 -8.28 7.11
C VAL A 132 -5.01 -9.53 7.84
N SER A 133 -4.04 -9.36 8.76
CA SER A 133 -3.52 -10.45 9.57
C SER A 133 -4.62 -11.10 10.41
N ILE A 134 -5.42 -10.29 11.10
CA ILE A 134 -6.55 -10.74 11.95
C ILE A 134 -7.60 -11.46 11.09
N LEU A 135 -8.01 -10.90 9.96
CA LEU A 135 -8.97 -11.51 9.05
C LEU A 135 -8.50 -12.86 8.49
N LYS A 136 -7.18 -13.05 8.36
CA LYS A 136 -6.57 -14.35 7.99
C LYS A 136 -6.41 -15.30 9.17
N GLY A 137 -6.83 -14.93 10.38
CA GLY A 137 -6.70 -15.75 11.58
C GLY A 137 -5.30 -15.80 12.17
N TYR A 138 -4.42 -14.85 11.82
CA TYR A 138 -3.07 -14.76 12.37
C TYR A 138 -3.01 -13.79 13.56
N ASN A 139 -1.99 -13.96 14.40
CA ASN A 139 -1.70 -13.03 15.48
C ASN A 139 -0.60 -12.05 15.03
N PRO A 140 -0.92 -10.76 14.82
CA PRO A 140 0.05 -9.78 14.36
C PRO A 140 1.18 -9.52 15.39
N ASP A 141 0.96 -9.82 16.68
CA ASP A 141 1.96 -9.64 17.73
C ASP A 141 2.98 -10.80 17.82
N LYS A 142 2.69 -11.90 17.13
CA LYS A 142 3.55 -13.09 17.12
C LYS A 142 3.75 -13.60 15.69
N PRO A 143 4.41 -12.81 14.83
CA PRO A 143 4.66 -13.21 13.46
C PRO A 143 5.62 -14.41 13.42
N ARG A 144 5.33 -15.38 12.56
CA ARG A 144 6.20 -16.55 12.35
C ARG A 144 7.54 -16.14 11.74
N ASN A 145 8.60 -16.83 12.08
CA ASN A 145 9.94 -16.64 11.51
C ASN A 145 10.56 -15.26 11.75
N LEU A 146 9.95 -14.44 12.60
CA LEU A 146 10.49 -13.15 12.99
C LEU A 146 10.70 -13.15 14.51
N SER A 147 11.86 -12.68 14.95
CA SER A 147 12.18 -12.49 16.36
C SER A 147 12.34 -11.00 16.68
N LYS A 148 12.05 -10.62 17.91
CA LYS A 148 12.17 -9.24 18.41
C LYS A 148 13.62 -8.74 18.39
N SER A 149 14.58 -9.65 18.41
CA SER A 149 16.01 -9.39 18.29
C SER A 149 16.65 -10.44 17.39
N VAL A 150 17.53 -10.03 16.51
CA VAL A 150 18.40 -10.96 15.78
C VAL A 150 19.47 -11.43 16.74
N THR A 151 19.44 -12.71 17.12
CA THR A 151 20.39 -13.33 18.06
C THR A 151 21.36 -14.27 17.37
N VAL A 152 21.39 -14.29 16.05
CA VAL A 152 22.34 -15.09 15.25
C VAL A 152 23.43 -14.16 14.72
N GLU A 153 24.68 -14.50 15.02
CA GLU A 153 25.89 -13.96 14.38
C GLU A 153 26.09 -14.58 13.00
#